data_9a7fa67b61d7678efe43b1946ebe2e89
#
_entry.id   9a7fa67b61d7678efe43b1946ebe2e89
#
_cell.length_a   1.000
_cell.length_b   1.000
_cell.length_c   1.000
_cell.angle_alpha   90.00
_cell.angle_beta   90.00
_cell.angle_gamma   90.00
#
_symmetry.space_group_name_H-M   'P 1'
#
loop_
_entity.id
_entity.type
_entity.pdbx_description
1 polymer ?
#
loop_
_entity_poly.entity_id
_entity_poly.type
_entity_poly.pdbx_seq_one_letter_code
_entity_poly.pdbx_strand_id
1 'polypeptide(L)'
;MGAIIAFIQFTNALEYMIFNPLFVYMAPTFQVPVSWAGYVSGIYTLASVISGIGAWRLVGKLNPRKFLLVNMALLGALTLMVLATQHFILLLILRFLAGLLGGMTMGVASSLLINAADQEHRARLLATVISAFSLVSIIGMPGMLFLCERFGWQTAPALIGVLCLLALIMIYVGLPKASGGAGSGTKIRITPTMLLFASGNALTQFSPMLLLPILVPLLLGNMRASSEALPWLFFLGGMAGFAATKLSGSLCQRFGGYRLSLAATAVFIISLLMVLWLDGASWLFMITFLGASYSRLVASSAVAIRFPDDNWRAGFTTLQGGVMSFSTALAFMLCSLWLADGEMSQQASTGVIAFSGASALLLPCLLRYQEKILVRNAAERATGGVGEL
;
A
#
# COMPACT_ATOMS: atom_id res chain seq x y z
N MET A 1 20.61 13.22 1.93
CA MET A 1 19.53 13.21 0.93
C MET A 1 18.64 11.99 1.06
N GLY A 2 19.14 10.76 0.96
CA GLY A 2 18.33 9.52 1.07
C GLY A 2 17.50 9.43 2.34
N ALA A 3 18.05 9.76 3.50
CA ALA A 3 17.34 9.78 4.79
C ALA A 3 16.19 10.79 4.83
N ILE A 4 16.35 11.97 4.21
CA ILE A 4 15.28 12.98 4.12
C ILE A 4 14.13 12.45 3.28
N ILE A 5 14.44 11.86 2.13
CA ILE A 5 13.41 11.27 1.25
C ILE A 5 12.73 10.08 1.91
N ALA A 6 13.48 9.22 2.63
CA ALA A 6 12.91 8.13 3.41
C ALA A 6 11.98 8.64 4.52
N PHE A 7 12.32 9.74 5.19
CA PHE A 7 11.48 10.37 6.20
C PHE A 7 10.18 10.97 5.60
N ILE A 8 10.28 11.61 4.43
CA ILE A 8 9.10 12.09 3.69
C ILE A 8 8.17 10.93 3.35
N GLN A 9 8.74 9.83 2.84
CA GLN A 9 7.95 8.63 2.50
C GLN A 9 7.36 7.95 3.73
N PHE A 10 8.10 7.89 4.83
CA PHE A 10 7.59 7.40 6.11
C PHE A 10 6.37 8.21 6.56
N THR A 11 6.48 9.54 6.56
CA THR A 11 5.39 10.45 6.97
C THR A 11 4.16 10.30 6.07
N ASN A 12 4.36 10.27 4.74
CA ASN A 12 3.30 10.10 3.77
C ASN A 12 2.61 8.72 3.88
N ALA A 13 3.39 7.67 4.04
CA ALA A 13 2.86 6.31 4.19
C ALA A 13 2.12 6.12 5.53
N LEU A 14 2.63 6.72 6.61
CA LEU A 14 1.99 6.69 7.92
C LEU A 14 0.65 7.43 7.88
N GLU A 15 0.60 8.60 7.26
CA GLU A 15 -0.62 9.40 7.06
C GLU A 15 -1.66 8.59 6.26
N TYR A 16 -1.25 7.93 5.20
CA TYR A 16 -2.14 7.08 4.41
C TYR A 16 -2.69 5.88 5.19
N MET A 17 -1.82 5.15 5.88
CA MET A 17 -2.16 3.84 6.45
C MET A 17 -2.93 3.93 7.77
N ILE A 18 -2.68 4.97 8.58
CA ILE A 18 -3.20 5.03 9.95
C ILE A 18 -4.72 5.23 10.02
N PHE A 19 -5.33 5.90 9.06
CA PHE A 19 -6.76 6.24 9.12
C PHE A 19 -7.70 5.02 9.10
N ASN A 20 -7.30 3.89 8.53
CA ASN A 20 -8.10 2.67 8.60
C ASN A 20 -8.25 2.16 10.06
N PRO A 21 -7.17 1.77 10.75
CA PRO A 21 -7.30 1.29 12.13
C PRO A 21 -7.72 2.40 13.11
N LEU A 22 -7.39 3.66 12.81
CA LEU A 22 -7.78 4.80 13.62
C LEU A 22 -9.28 5.07 13.57
N PHE A 23 -9.94 4.72 12.48
CA PHE A 23 -11.34 5.08 12.26
C PHE A 23 -12.29 4.49 13.31
N VAL A 24 -11.94 3.38 13.93
CA VAL A 24 -12.71 2.79 15.04
C VAL A 24 -12.87 3.78 16.21
N TYR A 25 -11.86 4.61 16.45
CA TYR A 25 -11.87 5.65 17.48
C TYR A 25 -12.48 6.96 16.98
N MET A 26 -12.50 7.21 15.67
CA MET A 26 -13.01 8.42 15.03
C MET A 26 -14.52 8.35 14.78
N ALA A 27 -15.03 7.18 14.41
CA ALA A 27 -16.42 6.97 13.98
C ALA A 27 -17.49 7.60 14.92
N PRO A 28 -17.37 7.48 16.27
CA PRO A 28 -18.31 8.12 17.19
C PRO A 28 -18.36 9.67 17.06
N THR A 29 -17.20 10.31 16.81
CA THR A 29 -17.11 11.76 16.65
C THR A 29 -17.86 12.23 15.39
N PHE A 30 -17.84 11.43 14.33
CA PHE A 30 -18.52 11.74 13.08
C PHE A 30 -19.94 11.18 12.99
N GLN A 31 -20.40 10.47 14.02
CA GLN A 31 -21.72 9.83 14.10
C GLN A 31 -22.03 8.92 12.92
N VAL A 32 -21.04 8.13 12.51
CA VAL A 32 -21.13 7.19 11.39
C VAL A 32 -20.70 5.79 11.82
N PRO A 33 -21.14 4.74 11.12
CA PRO A 33 -20.72 3.38 11.40
C PRO A 33 -19.20 3.19 11.20
N VAL A 34 -18.58 2.34 12.01
CA VAL A 34 -17.15 1.98 11.89
C VAL A 34 -16.85 1.33 10.55
N SER A 35 -17.81 0.60 9.96
CA SER A 35 -17.71 -0.01 8.64
C SER A 35 -17.43 0.98 7.49
N TRP A 36 -17.66 2.30 7.72
CA TRP A 36 -17.36 3.34 6.73
C TRP A 36 -15.88 3.74 6.65
N ALA A 37 -15.01 3.09 7.41
CA ALA A 37 -13.55 3.26 7.32
C ALA A 37 -13.01 3.10 5.89
N GLY A 38 -13.60 2.19 5.11
CA GLY A 38 -13.21 1.96 3.73
C GLY A 38 -13.51 3.13 2.79
N TYR A 39 -14.54 3.95 3.06
CA TYR A 39 -14.76 5.19 2.29
C TYR A 39 -13.64 6.19 2.53
N VAL A 40 -13.20 6.34 3.78
CA VAL A 40 -12.15 7.31 4.18
C VAL A 40 -10.81 6.97 3.52
N SER A 41 -10.43 5.70 3.53
CA SER A 41 -9.18 5.24 2.92
C SER A 41 -9.31 5.01 1.41
N GLY A 42 -10.48 4.57 0.95
CA GLY A 42 -10.77 4.35 -0.46
C GLY A 42 -10.73 5.64 -1.29
N ILE A 43 -11.33 6.72 -0.77
CA ILE A 43 -11.35 8.01 -1.46
C ILE A 43 -9.94 8.63 -1.55
N TYR A 44 -9.13 8.47 -0.49
CA TYR A 44 -7.71 8.85 -0.51
C TYR A 44 -6.95 8.08 -1.58
N THR A 45 -7.10 6.75 -1.60
CA THR A 45 -6.37 5.88 -2.53
C THR A 45 -6.81 6.15 -3.97
N LEU A 46 -8.10 6.38 -4.22
CA LEU A 46 -8.61 6.76 -5.54
C LEU A 46 -8.00 8.09 -6.00
N ALA A 47 -7.98 9.09 -5.13
CA ALA A 47 -7.35 10.38 -5.40
C ALA A 47 -5.86 10.23 -5.70
N SER A 48 -5.15 9.35 -4.98
CA SER A 48 -3.72 9.09 -5.20
C SER A 48 -3.46 8.44 -6.57
N VAL A 49 -4.37 7.59 -7.07
CA VAL A 49 -4.29 7.04 -8.43
C VAL A 49 -4.42 8.15 -9.47
N ILE A 50 -5.43 9.02 -9.31
CA ILE A 50 -5.68 10.14 -10.24
C ILE A 50 -4.46 11.06 -10.29
N SER A 51 -3.93 11.45 -9.13
CA SER A 51 -2.76 12.33 -9.05
C SER A 51 -1.48 11.65 -9.52
N GLY A 52 -1.28 10.37 -9.23
CA GLY A 52 -0.13 9.60 -9.67
C GLY A 52 -0.05 9.51 -11.21
N ILE A 53 -1.20 9.29 -11.87
CA ILE A 53 -1.29 9.33 -13.35
C ILE A 53 -1.02 10.75 -13.87
N GLY A 54 -1.56 11.78 -13.20
CA GLY A 54 -1.33 13.19 -13.55
C GLY A 54 0.12 13.63 -13.33
N ALA A 55 0.75 13.14 -12.26
CA ALA A 55 2.12 13.48 -11.89
C ALA A 55 3.13 13.17 -13.00
N TRP A 56 2.91 12.10 -13.74
CA TRP A 56 3.80 11.70 -14.82
C TRP A 56 3.97 12.80 -15.89
N ARG A 57 2.93 13.60 -16.13
CA ARG A 57 2.99 14.74 -17.07
C ARG A 57 3.60 16.00 -16.46
N LEU A 58 3.57 16.13 -15.15
CA LEU A 58 3.95 17.32 -14.41
C LEU A 58 5.37 17.23 -13.81
N VAL A 59 5.81 16.03 -13.41
CA VAL A 59 7.10 15.82 -12.70
C VAL A 59 8.30 16.38 -13.47
N GLY A 60 8.32 16.25 -14.81
CA GLY A 60 9.41 16.78 -15.65
C GLY A 60 9.49 18.31 -15.70
N LYS A 61 8.40 19.02 -15.34
CA LYS A 61 8.29 20.49 -15.40
C LYS A 61 8.43 21.16 -14.03
N LEU A 62 8.29 20.40 -12.96
CA LEU A 62 8.27 20.92 -11.59
C LEU A 62 9.67 20.92 -10.99
N ASN A 63 9.98 21.93 -10.17
CA ASN A 63 11.14 21.88 -9.29
C ASN A 63 10.84 20.92 -8.13
N PRO A 64 11.53 19.77 -8.03
CA PRO A 64 11.17 18.73 -7.07
C PRO A 64 11.22 19.21 -5.61
N ARG A 65 12.20 20.07 -5.27
CA ARG A 65 12.32 20.60 -3.90
C ARG A 65 11.15 21.52 -3.55
N LYS A 66 10.81 22.47 -4.45
CA LYS A 66 9.66 23.37 -4.23
C LYS A 66 8.37 22.58 -4.13
N PHE A 67 8.20 21.59 -5.01
CA PHE A 67 7.04 20.71 -4.99
C PHE A 67 6.92 19.98 -3.64
N LEU A 68 7.98 19.32 -3.17
CA LEU A 68 7.96 18.59 -1.91
C LEU A 68 7.69 19.51 -0.69
N LEU A 69 8.22 20.74 -0.70
CA LEU A 69 7.92 21.74 0.33
C LEU A 69 6.42 22.07 0.37
N VAL A 70 5.86 22.46 -0.76
CA VAL A 70 4.44 22.82 -0.85
C VAL A 70 3.55 21.62 -0.51
N ASN A 71 3.92 20.45 -1.02
CA ASN A 71 3.17 19.22 -0.82
C ASN A 71 3.12 18.79 0.66
N MET A 72 4.26 18.82 1.37
CA MET A 72 4.31 18.49 2.80
C MET A 72 3.58 19.54 3.65
N ALA A 73 3.67 20.82 3.28
CA ALA A 73 2.93 21.89 3.96
C ALA A 73 1.42 21.70 3.83
N LEU A 74 0.94 21.43 2.62
CA LEU A 74 -0.48 21.22 2.36
C LEU A 74 -0.97 19.91 2.99
N LEU A 75 -0.19 18.82 2.89
CA LEU A 75 -0.55 17.55 3.52
C LEU A 75 -0.70 17.70 5.03
N GLY A 76 0.26 18.35 5.68
CA GLY A 76 0.20 18.63 7.11
C GLY A 76 -1.00 19.51 7.49
N ALA A 77 -1.26 20.56 6.71
CA ALA A 77 -2.41 21.45 6.93
C ALA A 77 -3.75 20.69 6.79
N LEU A 78 -3.93 19.90 5.73
CA LEU A 78 -5.13 19.10 5.50
C LEU A 78 -5.33 18.06 6.62
N THR A 79 -4.25 17.42 7.06
CA THR A 79 -4.32 16.43 8.15
C THR A 79 -4.68 17.09 9.48
N LEU A 80 -4.14 18.29 9.77
CA LEU A 80 -4.51 19.06 10.96
C LEU A 80 -5.95 19.58 10.88
N MET A 81 -6.47 19.93 9.71
CA MET A 81 -7.88 20.35 9.54
C MET A 81 -8.85 19.23 9.91
N VAL A 82 -8.45 17.96 9.87
CA VAL A 82 -9.29 16.85 10.36
C VAL A 82 -9.64 17.03 11.83
N LEU A 83 -8.77 17.63 12.64
CA LEU A 83 -9.04 17.90 14.07
C LEU A 83 -10.19 18.90 14.30
N ALA A 84 -10.38 19.80 13.35
CA ALA A 84 -11.41 20.84 13.44
C ALA A 84 -12.77 20.44 12.84
N THR A 85 -12.87 19.26 12.17
CA THR A 85 -14.08 18.82 11.52
C THR A 85 -14.87 17.80 12.34
N GLN A 86 -16.21 17.94 12.33
CA GLN A 86 -17.14 16.97 12.88
C GLN A 86 -18.08 16.39 11.81
N HIS A 87 -17.94 16.85 10.56
CA HIS A 87 -18.78 16.41 9.45
C HIS A 87 -18.05 15.36 8.60
N PHE A 88 -18.67 14.19 8.44
CA PHE A 88 -18.08 13.07 7.68
C PHE A 88 -17.77 13.44 6.23
N ILE A 89 -18.66 14.19 5.56
CA ILE A 89 -18.42 14.61 4.16
C ILE A 89 -17.17 15.51 4.07
N LEU A 90 -16.97 16.41 5.04
CA LEU A 90 -15.77 17.24 5.06
C LEU A 90 -14.51 16.40 5.29
N LEU A 91 -14.59 15.40 6.15
CA LEU A 91 -13.49 14.41 6.30
C LEU A 91 -13.16 13.74 4.97
N LEU A 92 -14.18 13.29 4.20
CA LEU A 92 -13.93 12.68 2.88
C LEU A 92 -13.28 13.65 1.89
N ILE A 93 -13.70 14.92 1.88
CA ILE A 93 -13.07 15.96 1.04
C ILE A 93 -11.60 16.16 1.43
N LEU A 94 -11.31 16.27 2.73
CA LEU A 94 -9.94 16.41 3.23
C LEU A 94 -9.08 15.18 2.86
N ARG A 95 -9.64 13.98 2.96
CA ARG A 95 -8.97 12.73 2.57
C ARG A 95 -8.72 12.65 1.06
N PHE A 96 -9.69 13.11 0.24
CA PHE A 96 -9.50 13.20 -1.21
C PHE A 96 -8.34 14.15 -1.57
N LEU A 97 -8.33 15.35 -1.00
CA LEU A 97 -7.27 16.33 -1.23
C LEU A 97 -5.91 15.82 -0.74
N ALA A 98 -5.86 15.21 0.45
CA ALA A 98 -4.64 14.58 0.97
C ALA A 98 -4.15 13.45 0.06
N GLY A 99 -5.07 12.64 -0.50
CA GLY A 99 -4.74 11.59 -1.46
C GLY A 99 -4.12 12.12 -2.76
N LEU A 100 -4.64 13.26 -3.28
CA LEU A 100 -4.03 13.93 -4.45
C LEU A 100 -2.57 14.33 -4.18
N LEU A 101 -2.27 14.81 -2.98
CA LEU A 101 -0.91 15.18 -2.57
C LEU A 101 -0.04 13.93 -2.36
N GLY A 102 -0.56 12.93 -1.65
CA GLY A 102 0.16 11.70 -1.32
C GLY A 102 0.60 10.90 -2.54
N GLY A 103 -0.28 10.76 -3.54
CA GLY A 103 0.01 10.02 -4.76
C GLY A 103 1.17 10.57 -5.58
N MET A 104 1.36 11.88 -5.58
CA MET A 104 2.47 12.54 -6.28
C MET A 104 3.80 12.48 -5.52
N THR A 105 3.74 12.40 -4.19
CA THR A 105 4.94 12.48 -3.33
C THR A 105 5.97 11.41 -3.65
N MET A 106 5.54 10.17 -3.80
CA MET A 106 6.45 9.05 -4.05
C MET A 106 7.16 9.19 -5.41
N GLY A 107 6.44 9.59 -6.45
CA GLY A 107 7.00 9.77 -7.79
C GLY A 107 8.05 10.88 -7.83
N VAL A 108 7.73 12.05 -7.26
CA VAL A 108 8.64 13.20 -7.23
C VAL A 108 9.86 12.91 -6.34
N ALA A 109 9.67 12.33 -5.16
CA ALA A 109 10.75 11.99 -4.25
C ALA A 109 11.71 10.95 -4.86
N SER A 110 11.17 9.93 -5.52
CA SER A 110 11.99 8.91 -6.20
C SER A 110 12.75 9.49 -7.39
N SER A 111 12.13 10.36 -8.20
CA SER A 111 12.79 11.01 -9.33
C SER A 111 13.94 11.91 -8.88
N LEU A 112 13.77 12.67 -7.80
CA LEU A 112 14.82 13.50 -7.22
C LEU A 112 16.02 12.65 -6.79
N LEU A 113 15.76 11.49 -6.22
CA LEU A 113 16.79 10.57 -5.73
C LEU A 113 17.58 9.92 -6.88
N ILE A 114 16.87 9.46 -7.91
CA ILE A 114 17.47 8.85 -9.10
C ILE A 114 18.34 9.86 -9.86
N ASN A 115 17.88 11.11 -9.97
CA ASN A 115 18.61 12.16 -10.71
C ASN A 115 19.85 12.66 -9.96
N ALA A 116 19.87 12.56 -8.62
CA ALA A 116 20.96 13.05 -7.79
C ALA A 116 21.98 11.96 -7.41
N ALA A 117 21.74 10.70 -7.74
CA ALA A 117 22.58 9.58 -7.36
C ALA A 117 23.35 9.01 -8.56
N ASP A 118 24.60 8.65 -8.33
CA ASP A 118 25.39 7.85 -9.27
C ASP A 118 24.73 6.50 -9.49
N GLN A 119 24.95 5.91 -10.66
CA GLN A 119 24.28 4.68 -11.08
C GLN A 119 24.49 3.52 -10.08
N GLU A 120 25.65 3.46 -9.46
CA GLU A 120 26.01 2.45 -8.46
C GLU A 120 25.22 2.58 -7.15
N HIS A 121 24.90 3.81 -6.72
CA HIS A 121 24.21 4.09 -5.45
C HIS A 121 22.68 4.14 -5.56
N ARG A 122 22.13 4.20 -6.78
CA ARG A 122 20.65 4.32 -7.00
C ARG A 122 19.86 3.20 -6.36
N ALA A 123 20.31 1.95 -6.53
CA ALA A 123 19.61 0.78 -5.98
C ALA A 123 19.58 0.81 -4.45
N ARG A 124 20.67 1.20 -3.80
CA ARG A 124 20.76 1.32 -2.34
C ARG A 124 19.86 2.41 -1.78
N LEU A 125 19.80 3.55 -2.47
CA LEU A 125 18.96 4.67 -2.06
C LEU A 125 17.47 4.35 -2.25
N LEU A 126 17.07 3.72 -3.34
CA LEU A 126 15.71 3.25 -3.55
C LEU A 126 15.30 2.21 -2.49
N ALA A 127 16.20 1.29 -2.13
CA ALA A 127 15.94 0.33 -1.06
C ALA A 127 15.69 1.04 0.30
N THR A 128 16.40 2.13 0.58
CA THR A 128 16.19 2.95 1.79
C THR A 128 14.79 3.60 1.78
N VAL A 129 14.33 4.07 0.64
CA VAL A 129 12.98 4.64 0.51
C VAL A 129 11.90 3.57 0.69
N ILE A 130 12.09 2.40 0.09
CA ILE A 130 11.14 1.28 0.23
C ILE A 130 11.09 0.78 1.68
N SER A 131 12.22 0.77 2.40
CA SER A 131 12.26 0.37 3.81
C SER A 131 11.45 1.28 4.73
N ALA A 132 11.17 2.53 4.32
CA ALA A 132 10.31 3.44 5.07
C ALA A 132 8.89 2.87 5.26
N PHE A 133 8.34 2.16 4.27
CA PHE A 133 7.03 1.50 4.39
C PHE A 133 7.05 0.37 5.43
N SER A 134 8.13 -0.40 5.50
CA SER A 134 8.28 -1.43 6.54
C SER A 134 8.35 -0.81 7.93
N LEU A 135 9.04 0.32 8.08
CA LEU A 135 9.10 1.06 9.35
C LEU A 135 7.72 1.58 9.77
N VAL A 136 6.89 2.04 8.83
CA VAL A 136 5.51 2.43 9.13
C VAL A 136 4.73 1.26 9.73
N SER A 137 4.83 0.07 9.13
CA SER A 137 4.09 -1.11 9.60
C SER A 137 4.59 -1.62 10.96
N ILE A 138 5.90 -1.55 11.22
CA ILE A 138 6.52 -2.12 12.43
C ILE A 138 6.48 -1.15 13.60
N ILE A 139 6.70 0.14 13.37
CA ILE A 139 6.84 1.15 14.43
C ILE A 139 5.79 2.23 14.32
N GLY A 140 5.54 2.74 13.10
CA GLY A 140 4.66 3.88 12.88
C GLY A 140 3.22 3.61 13.30
N MET A 141 2.60 2.57 12.77
CA MET A 141 1.21 2.22 13.09
C MET A 141 1.04 1.78 14.55
N PRO A 142 1.85 0.85 15.09
CA PRO A 142 1.73 0.47 16.50
C PRO A 142 1.92 1.64 17.45
N GLY A 143 2.93 2.49 17.20
CA GLY A 143 3.19 3.67 18.02
C GLY A 143 2.03 4.67 18.00
N MET A 144 1.44 4.91 16.82
CA MET A 144 0.26 5.77 16.69
C MET A 144 -0.96 5.20 17.42
N LEU A 145 -1.25 3.90 17.25
CA LEU A 145 -2.37 3.26 17.94
C LEU A 145 -2.21 3.31 19.45
N PHE A 146 -0.99 3.07 19.95
CA PHE A 146 -0.69 3.19 21.39
C PHE A 146 -0.94 4.60 21.94
N LEU A 147 -0.54 5.63 21.19
CA LEU A 147 -0.79 7.03 21.58
C LEU A 147 -2.27 7.37 21.50
N CYS A 148 -2.97 6.92 20.47
CA CYS A 148 -4.39 7.18 20.29
C CYS A 148 -5.26 6.51 21.35
N GLU A 149 -4.88 5.33 21.81
CA GLU A 149 -5.57 4.65 22.90
C GLU A 149 -5.49 5.43 24.21
N ARG A 150 -4.33 6.05 24.51
CA ARG A 150 -4.10 6.79 25.77
C ARG A 150 -4.59 8.22 25.73
N PHE A 151 -4.43 8.91 24.61
CA PHE A 151 -4.64 10.35 24.49
C PHE A 151 -5.76 10.74 23.52
N GLY A 152 -6.46 9.75 22.97
CA GLY A 152 -7.52 9.95 21.98
C GLY A 152 -7.01 10.00 20.53
N TRP A 153 -7.93 9.80 19.60
CA TRP A 153 -7.64 9.69 18.17
C TRP A 153 -7.00 10.95 17.57
N GLN A 154 -7.26 12.14 18.18
CA GLN A 154 -6.73 13.43 17.76
C GLN A 154 -5.20 13.46 17.76
N THR A 155 -4.56 12.60 18.56
CA THR A 155 -3.10 12.52 18.68
C THR A 155 -2.45 12.13 17.35
N ALA A 156 -3.09 11.25 16.55
CA ALA A 156 -2.52 10.79 15.29
C ALA A 156 -2.43 11.92 14.24
N PRO A 157 -3.51 12.65 13.88
CA PRO A 157 -3.39 13.78 12.97
C PRO A 157 -2.47 14.89 13.48
N ALA A 158 -2.45 15.16 14.80
CA ALA A 158 -1.54 16.14 15.40
C ALA A 158 -0.07 15.74 15.21
N LEU A 159 0.27 14.49 15.52
CA LEU A 159 1.63 13.99 15.36
C LEU A 159 2.06 13.95 13.89
N ILE A 160 1.18 13.56 12.97
CA ILE A 160 1.45 13.62 11.53
C ILE A 160 1.72 15.06 11.10
N GLY A 161 0.97 16.03 11.61
CA GLY A 161 1.23 17.44 11.37
C GLY A 161 2.64 17.86 11.82
N VAL A 162 3.08 17.41 12.99
CA VAL A 162 4.45 17.63 13.49
C VAL A 162 5.48 16.95 12.57
N LEU A 163 5.25 15.73 12.14
CA LEU A 163 6.14 15.02 11.21
C LEU A 163 6.22 15.74 9.86
N CYS A 164 5.12 16.27 9.35
CA CYS A 164 5.10 17.09 8.13
C CYS A 164 5.93 18.38 8.33
N LEU A 165 5.81 19.04 9.47
CA LEU A 165 6.61 20.22 9.81
C LEU A 165 8.11 19.90 9.88
N LEU A 166 8.46 18.78 10.51
CA LEU A 166 9.85 18.30 10.53
C LEU A 166 10.36 17.98 9.11
N ALA A 167 9.52 17.34 8.27
CA ALA A 167 9.84 17.09 6.88
C ALA A 167 10.10 18.39 6.12
N LEU A 168 9.30 19.44 6.33
CA LEU A 168 9.52 20.77 5.75
C LEU A 168 10.87 21.35 6.12
N ILE A 169 11.22 21.31 7.41
CA ILE A 169 12.53 21.79 7.90
C ILE A 169 13.66 21.00 7.24
N MET A 170 13.56 19.67 7.23
CA MET A 170 14.56 18.79 6.62
C MET A 170 14.74 19.05 5.12
N ILE A 171 13.64 19.27 4.38
CA ILE A 171 13.67 19.59 2.94
C ILE A 171 14.33 20.97 2.75
N TYR A 172 13.96 21.96 3.57
CA TYR A 172 14.45 23.32 3.44
C TYR A 172 15.97 23.42 3.68
N VAL A 173 16.46 22.70 4.70
CA VAL A 173 17.88 22.74 5.10
C VAL A 173 18.72 21.77 4.27
N GLY A 174 18.23 20.54 4.02
CA GLY A 174 19.07 19.43 3.58
C GLY A 174 18.94 19.05 2.10
N LEU A 175 17.92 19.57 1.35
CA LEU A 175 17.80 19.29 -0.07
C LEU A 175 18.40 20.43 -0.92
N PRO A 176 19.24 20.10 -1.91
CA PRO A 176 19.85 21.11 -2.78
C PRO A 176 18.78 21.85 -3.59
N LYS A 177 19.06 23.10 -3.94
CA LYS A 177 18.23 23.88 -4.86
C LYS A 177 18.43 23.31 -6.27
N ALA A 178 17.77 22.18 -6.56
CA ALA A 178 17.86 21.53 -7.87
C ALA A 178 17.19 22.40 -8.94
N SER A 179 17.89 22.68 -9.99
CA SER A 179 17.33 23.13 -11.26
C SER A 179 16.51 21.99 -11.84
N GLY A 180 15.31 22.29 -12.35
CA GLY A 180 14.32 21.31 -12.80
C GLY A 180 14.94 20.17 -13.62
N GLY A 181 14.68 18.94 -13.20
CA GLY A 181 15.19 17.76 -13.87
C GLY A 181 14.36 17.46 -15.11
N ALA A 182 15.01 17.40 -16.26
CA ALA A 182 14.45 16.85 -17.48
C ALA A 182 14.27 15.33 -17.32
N GLY A 183 13.17 14.91 -16.71
CA GLY A 183 12.70 13.53 -16.81
C GLY A 183 11.98 13.40 -18.16
N SER A 184 12.62 12.80 -19.16
CA SER A 184 11.93 12.42 -20.38
C SER A 184 10.92 11.32 -20.03
N GLY A 185 9.65 11.71 -19.93
CA GLY A 185 8.57 10.75 -19.81
C GLY A 185 8.51 9.89 -21.08
N THR A 186 9.02 8.67 -21.00
CA THR A 186 8.85 7.68 -22.08
C THR A 186 7.36 7.43 -22.26
N LYS A 187 6.84 7.70 -23.44
CA LYS A 187 5.45 7.39 -23.79
C LYS A 187 5.27 5.87 -23.75
N ILE A 188 4.58 5.39 -22.72
CA ILE A 188 4.28 3.96 -22.57
C ILE A 188 3.05 3.65 -23.43
N ARG A 189 3.18 2.70 -24.33
CA ARG A 189 2.05 2.12 -25.03
C ARG A 189 1.55 0.94 -24.17
N ILE A 190 0.45 1.17 -23.46
CA ILE A 190 -0.17 0.14 -22.62
C ILE A 190 -0.71 -0.96 -23.52
N THR A 191 -0.22 -2.18 -23.33
CA THR A 191 -0.71 -3.37 -24.03
C THR A 191 -1.57 -4.22 -23.10
N PRO A 192 -2.51 -5.02 -23.64
CA PRO A 192 -3.31 -5.96 -22.81
C PRO A 192 -2.43 -6.91 -22.00
N THR A 193 -1.31 -7.34 -22.55
CA THR A 193 -0.36 -8.22 -21.85
C THR A 193 0.29 -7.50 -20.65
N MET A 194 0.63 -6.22 -20.77
CA MET A 194 1.11 -5.43 -19.63
C MET A 194 0.07 -5.35 -18.51
N LEU A 195 -1.20 -5.12 -18.85
CA LEU A 195 -2.29 -5.09 -17.86
C LEU A 195 -2.46 -6.46 -17.20
N LEU A 196 -2.36 -7.55 -17.96
CA LEU A 196 -2.41 -8.91 -17.43
C LEU A 196 -1.30 -9.15 -16.39
N PHE A 197 -0.04 -8.73 -16.67
CA PHE A 197 1.04 -8.90 -15.70
C PHE A 197 0.95 -7.91 -14.52
N ALA A 198 0.43 -6.72 -14.73
CA ALA A 198 0.18 -5.76 -13.65
C ALA A 198 -0.96 -6.21 -12.71
N SER A 199 -1.97 -6.92 -13.21
CA SER A 199 -3.10 -7.40 -12.41
C SER A 199 -2.73 -8.44 -11.36
N GLY A 200 -1.59 -9.12 -11.48
CA GLY A 200 -1.07 -10.01 -10.43
C GLY A 200 -0.90 -9.29 -9.10
N ASN A 201 -0.18 -8.17 -9.08
CA ASN A 201 0.00 -7.38 -7.87
C ASN A 201 -1.30 -6.73 -7.39
N ALA A 202 -2.20 -6.37 -8.31
CA ALA A 202 -3.52 -5.87 -7.96
C ALA A 202 -4.35 -6.92 -7.17
N LEU A 203 -4.37 -8.17 -7.61
CA LEU A 203 -5.05 -9.25 -6.90
C LEU A 203 -4.42 -9.57 -5.54
N THR A 204 -3.09 -9.40 -5.39
CA THR A 204 -2.47 -9.59 -4.07
C THR A 204 -2.93 -8.56 -3.06
N GLN A 205 -3.25 -7.34 -3.51
CA GLN A 205 -3.73 -6.26 -2.64
C GLN A 205 -5.25 -6.36 -2.42
N PHE A 206 -6.02 -6.70 -3.45
CA PHE A 206 -7.48 -6.70 -3.38
C PHE A 206 -8.01 -7.51 -2.19
N SER A 207 -7.57 -8.77 -2.06
CA SER A 207 -8.07 -9.68 -1.02
C SER A 207 -7.84 -9.17 0.41
N PRO A 208 -6.61 -8.81 0.85
CA PRO A 208 -6.40 -8.31 2.23
C PRO A 208 -7.00 -6.91 2.43
N MET A 209 -7.05 -6.07 1.40
CA MET A 209 -7.59 -4.71 1.51
C MET A 209 -9.11 -4.68 1.66
N LEU A 210 -9.83 -5.74 1.26
CA LEU A 210 -11.24 -5.92 1.60
C LEU A 210 -11.48 -6.01 3.12
N LEU A 211 -10.54 -6.61 3.86
CA LEU A 211 -10.69 -6.79 5.31
C LEU A 211 -10.14 -5.62 6.13
N LEU A 212 -9.23 -4.84 5.55
CA LEU A 212 -8.53 -3.80 6.31
C LEU A 212 -9.47 -2.78 6.98
N PRO A 213 -10.57 -2.31 6.35
CA PRO A 213 -11.52 -1.38 6.97
C PRO A 213 -12.22 -1.95 8.21
N ILE A 214 -12.41 -3.25 8.25
CA ILE A 214 -13.08 -3.95 9.36
C ILE A 214 -12.11 -4.76 10.22
N LEU A 215 -10.81 -4.67 9.97
CA LEU A 215 -9.80 -5.47 10.65
C LEU A 215 -9.83 -5.26 12.17
N VAL A 216 -9.85 -3.99 12.62
CA VAL A 216 -9.91 -3.68 14.06
C VAL A 216 -11.21 -4.15 14.69
N PRO A 217 -12.41 -3.86 14.12
CA PRO A 217 -13.65 -4.46 14.58
C PRO A 217 -13.64 -5.99 14.65
N LEU A 218 -13.06 -6.68 13.66
CA LEU A 218 -12.92 -8.16 13.70
C LEU A 218 -12.03 -8.64 14.85
N LEU A 219 -10.92 -7.94 15.09
CA LEU A 219 -10.01 -8.27 16.20
C LEU A 219 -10.69 -8.08 17.56
N LEU A 220 -11.39 -6.95 17.76
CA LEU A 220 -12.05 -6.63 19.02
C LEU A 220 -13.33 -7.46 19.26
N GLY A 221 -14.15 -7.61 18.21
CA GLY A 221 -15.44 -8.32 18.29
C GLY A 221 -15.30 -9.83 18.17
N ASN A 222 -14.92 -10.32 16.97
CA ASN A 222 -14.90 -11.76 16.70
C ASN A 222 -13.79 -12.50 17.45
N MET A 223 -12.60 -11.90 17.54
CA MET A 223 -11.44 -12.55 18.16
C MET A 223 -11.22 -12.13 19.62
N ARG A 224 -12.09 -11.27 20.17
CA ARG A 224 -12.09 -10.82 21.58
C ARG A 224 -10.72 -10.27 22.03
N ALA A 225 -9.98 -9.63 21.15
CA ALA A 225 -8.75 -8.94 21.52
C ALA A 225 -9.07 -7.71 22.38
N SER A 226 -8.22 -7.38 23.34
CA SER A 226 -8.34 -6.12 24.09
C SER A 226 -7.84 -4.95 23.23
N SER A 227 -8.37 -3.74 23.45
CA SER A 227 -7.89 -2.53 22.79
C SER A 227 -6.39 -2.30 23.04
N GLU A 228 -5.92 -2.56 24.25
CA GLU A 228 -4.52 -2.46 24.65
C GLU A 228 -3.60 -3.41 23.86
N ALA A 229 -4.14 -4.51 23.33
CA ALA A 229 -3.38 -5.45 22.52
C ALA A 229 -3.20 -4.99 21.06
N LEU A 230 -4.02 -4.07 20.55
CA LEU A 230 -3.98 -3.65 19.15
C LEU A 230 -2.59 -3.18 18.69
N PRO A 231 -1.88 -2.30 19.40
CA PRO A 231 -0.53 -1.88 19.00
C PRO A 231 0.42 -3.06 18.84
N TRP A 232 0.36 -4.02 19.77
CA TRP A 232 1.20 -5.21 19.74
C TRP A 232 0.84 -6.17 18.61
N LEU A 233 -0.46 -6.32 18.32
CA LEU A 233 -0.94 -7.13 17.19
C LEU A 233 -0.45 -6.56 15.84
N PHE A 234 -0.52 -5.24 15.65
CA PHE A 234 0.01 -4.59 14.46
C PHE A 234 1.54 -4.68 14.38
N PHE A 235 2.24 -4.55 15.51
CA PHE A 235 3.69 -4.73 15.57
C PHE A 235 4.10 -6.16 15.16
N LEU A 236 3.49 -7.19 15.76
CA LEU A 236 3.77 -8.60 15.42
C LEU A 236 3.44 -8.91 13.96
N GLY A 237 2.31 -8.42 13.48
CA GLY A 237 1.92 -8.56 12.08
C GLY A 237 2.89 -7.87 11.12
N GLY A 238 3.35 -6.66 11.44
CA GLY A 238 4.36 -5.94 10.68
C GLY A 238 5.71 -6.66 10.63
N MET A 239 6.16 -7.17 11.77
CA MET A 239 7.37 -8.00 11.87
C MET A 239 7.24 -9.29 11.05
N ALA A 240 6.09 -9.97 11.15
CA ALA A 240 5.81 -11.17 10.37
C ALA A 240 5.81 -10.88 8.88
N GLY A 241 5.20 -9.78 8.43
CA GLY A 241 5.21 -9.33 7.04
C GLY A 241 6.61 -9.05 6.52
N PHE A 242 7.44 -8.38 7.31
CA PHE A 242 8.83 -8.11 6.97
C PHE A 242 9.66 -9.41 6.86
N ALA A 243 9.55 -10.31 7.83
CA ALA A 243 10.22 -11.60 7.82
C ALA A 243 9.75 -12.46 6.64
N ALA A 244 8.44 -12.49 6.40
CA ALA A 244 7.82 -13.20 5.28
C ALA A 244 8.32 -12.67 3.92
N THR A 245 8.48 -11.35 3.77
CA THR A 245 9.03 -10.76 2.54
C THR A 245 10.44 -11.26 2.24
N LYS A 246 11.32 -11.27 3.25
CA LYS A 246 12.69 -11.76 3.11
C LYS A 246 12.76 -13.26 2.82
N LEU A 247 12.00 -14.05 3.59
CA LEU A 247 11.94 -15.50 3.41
C LEU A 247 11.34 -15.87 2.05
N SER A 248 10.28 -15.20 1.64
CA SER A 248 9.62 -15.42 0.35
C SER A 248 10.52 -15.11 -0.84
N GLY A 249 11.41 -14.12 -0.73
CA GLY A 249 12.41 -13.85 -1.76
C GLY A 249 13.30 -15.05 -2.06
N SER A 250 13.85 -15.70 -1.03
CA SER A 250 14.68 -16.89 -1.16
C SER A 250 13.87 -18.13 -1.59
N LEU A 251 12.66 -18.31 -1.04
CA LEU A 251 11.76 -19.40 -1.42
C LEU A 251 11.32 -19.29 -2.88
N CYS A 252 11.07 -18.09 -3.37
CA CYS A 252 10.67 -17.83 -4.75
C CYS A 252 11.80 -18.23 -5.75
N GLN A 253 13.04 -17.97 -5.39
CA GLN A 253 14.20 -18.41 -6.20
C GLN A 253 14.30 -19.95 -6.27
N ARG A 254 13.96 -20.64 -5.17
CA ARG A 254 14.08 -22.09 -5.06
C ARG A 254 12.89 -22.86 -5.67
N PHE A 255 11.65 -22.38 -5.46
CA PHE A 255 10.43 -23.11 -5.80
C PHE A 255 9.61 -22.46 -6.93
N GLY A 256 9.94 -21.24 -7.32
CA GLY A 256 9.20 -20.44 -8.31
C GLY A 256 8.01 -19.67 -7.72
N GLY A 257 7.55 -18.65 -8.47
CA GLY A 257 6.50 -17.73 -8.03
C GLY A 257 5.14 -18.41 -7.88
N TYR A 258 4.76 -19.30 -8.80
CA TYR A 258 3.47 -20.01 -8.76
C TYR A 258 3.32 -20.87 -7.50
N ARG A 259 4.32 -21.71 -7.19
CA ARG A 259 4.24 -22.61 -6.01
C ARG A 259 4.22 -21.84 -4.71
N LEU A 260 5.03 -20.76 -4.62
CA LEU A 260 5.01 -19.87 -3.47
C LEU A 260 3.65 -19.20 -3.30
N SER A 261 3.05 -18.71 -4.40
CA SER A 261 1.73 -18.07 -4.33
C SER A 261 0.64 -19.04 -3.87
N LEU A 262 0.71 -20.31 -4.29
CA LEU A 262 -0.23 -21.34 -3.86
C LEU A 262 -0.15 -21.59 -2.36
N ALA A 263 1.06 -21.80 -1.83
CA ALA A 263 1.31 -21.99 -0.40
C ALA A 263 0.88 -20.76 0.42
N ALA A 264 1.27 -19.56 -0.01
CA ALA A 264 0.91 -18.32 0.65
C ALA A 264 -0.60 -18.05 0.61
N THR A 265 -1.28 -18.40 -0.49
CA THR A 265 -2.75 -18.28 -0.58
C THR A 265 -3.45 -19.27 0.36
N ALA A 266 -2.93 -20.49 0.48
CA ALA A 266 -3.47 -21.47 1.45
C ALA A 266 -3.34 -20.94 2.89
N VAL A 267 -2.18 -20.41 3.28
CA VAL A 267 -1.97 -19.79 4.60
C VAL A 267 -2.90 -18.58 4.80
N PHE A 268 -3.10 -17.76 3.76
CA PHE A 268 -4.02 -16.63 3.80
C PHE A 268 -5.46 -17.09 4.06
N ILE A 269 -5.94 -18.11 3.36
CA ILE A 269 -7.29 -18.66 3.58
C ILE A 269 -7.42 -19.26 4.98
N ILE A 270 -6.41 -19.99 5.46
CA ILE A 270 -6.40 -20.51 6.84
C ILE A 270 -6.51 -19.36 7.84
N SER A 271 -5.79 -18.25 7.62
CA SER A 271 -5.91 -17.07 8.49
C SER A 271 -7.33 -16.50 8.51
N LEU A 272 -8.03 -16.47 7.37
CA LEU A 272 -9.42 -16.03 7.32
C LEU A 272 -10.37 -16.95 8.09
N LEU A 273 -10.14 -18.26 8.03
CA LEU A 273 -10.93 -19.24 8.78
C LEU A 273 -10.72 -19.11 10.29
N MET A 274 -9.52 -18.68 10.74
CA MET A 274 -9.26 -18.42 12.17
C MET A 274 -10.19 -17.34 12.72
N VAL A 275 -10.51 -16.30 11.94
CA VAL A 275 -11.45 -15.25 12.39
C VAL A 275 -12.85 -15.79 12.65
N LEU A 276 -13.24 -16.84 11.94
CA LEU A 276 -14.58 -17.41 12.05
C LEU A 276 -14.71 -18.45 13.17
N TRP A 277 -13.60 -19.15 13.53
CA TRP A 277 -13.67 -20.35 14.36
C TRP A 277 -12.73 -20.36 15.58
N LEU A 278 -11.80 -19.42 15.68
CA LEU A 278 -10.80 -19.42 16.75
C LEU A 278 -10.87 -18.14 17.60
N ASP A 279 -11.60 -18.21 18.70
CA ASP A 279 -11.62 -17.15 19.70
C ASP A 279 -10.23 -17.01 20.35
N GLY A 280 -9.77 -15.79 20.59
CA GLY A 280 -8.53 -15.51 21.32
C GLY A 280 -7.22 -15.70 20.54
N ALA A 281 -7.25 -16.13 19.27
CA ALA A 281 -6.06 -16.34 18.44
C ALA A 281 -5.65 -15.12 17.60
N SER A 282 -5.97 -13.91 18.05
CA SER A 282 -5.76 -12.66 17.31
C SER A 282 -4.30 -12.41 16.90
N TRP A 283 -3.34 -12.77 17.74
CA TRP A 283 -1.91 -12.66 17.42
C TRP A 283 -1.48 -13.63 16.30
N LEU A 284 -1.97 -14.87 16.31
CA LEU A 284 -1.68 -15.86 15.28
C LEU A 284 -2.31 -15.46 13.94
N PHE A 285 -3.55 -14.94 14.00
CA PHE A 285 -4.21 -14.37 12.83
C PHE A 285 -3.40 -13.23 12.21
N MET A 286 -2.96 -12.25 13.01
CA MET A 286 -2.20 -11.11 12.48
C MET A 286 -0.87 -11.53 11.85
N ILE A 287 -0.16 -12.48 12.45
CA ILE A 287 1.09 -13.03 11.93
C ILE A 287 0.85 -13.73 10.58
N THR A 288 -0.13 -14.65 10.53
CA THR A 288 -0.42 -15.43 9.33
C THR A 288 -1.04 -14.59 8.23
N PHE A 289 -1.97 -13.69 8.55
CA PHE A 289 -2.65 -12.81 7.61
C PHE A 289 -1.67 -11.85 6.91
N LEU A 290 -0.88 -11.10 7.67
CA LEU A 290 0.11 -10.18 7.10
C LEU A 290 1.28 -10.94 6.45
N GLY A 291 1.78 -11.99 7.08
CA GLY A 291 2.85 -12.82 6.51
C GLY A 291 2.46 -13.41 5.16
N ALA A 292 1.27 -13.99 5.06
CA ALA A 292 0.77 -14.54 3.81
C ALA A 292 0.51 -13.45 2.75
N SER A 293 -0.04 -12.30 3.14
CA SER A 293 -0.30 -11.17 2.23
C SER A 293 1.00 -10.67 1.58
N TYR A 294 2.04 -10.47 2.36
CA TYR A 294 3.35 -10.05 1.85
C TYR A 294 4.03 -11.14 1.02
N SER A 295 3.90 -12.42 1.40
CA SER A 295 4.43 -13.54 0.61
C SER A 295 3.78 -13.64 -0.76
N ARG A 296 2.46 -13.42 -0.85
CA ARG A 296 1.70 -13.36 -2.11
C ARG A 296 2.19 -12.22 -3.00
N LEU A 297 2.45 -11.05 -2.42
CA LEU A 297 2.96 -9.89 -3.14
C LEU A 297 4.37 -10.17 -3.71
N VAL A 298 5.26 -10.79 -2.94
CA VAL A 298 6.60 -11.18 -3.41
C VAL A 298 6.50 -12.18 -4.55
N ALA A 299 5.65 -13.20 -4.42
CA ALA A 299 5.45 -14.22 -5.46
C ALA A 299 4.97 -13.60 -6.78
N SER A 300 3.98 -12.71 -6.73
CA SER A 300 3.45 -11.99 -7.90
C SER A 300 4.51 -11.06 -8.53
N SER A 301 5.20 -10.29 -7.70
CA SER A 301 6.23 -9.36 -8.17
C SER A 301 7.38 -10.08 -8.86
N ALA A 302 7.79 -11.25 -8.35
CA ALA A 302 8.85 -12.07 -8.94
C ALA A 302 8.48 -12.62 -10.32
N VAL A 303 7.21 -12.92 -10.57
CA VAL A 303 6.73 -13.30 -11.90
C VAL A 303 6.65 -12.07 -12.82
N ALA A 304 6.08 -10.99 -12.32
CA ALA A 304 5.85 -9.77 -13.11
C ALA A 304 7.15 -9.10 -13.58
N ILE A 305 8.21 -9.11 -12.77
CA ILE A 305 9.50 -8.48 -13.13
C ILE A 305 10.20 -9.17 -14.31
N ARG A 306 9.82 -10.39 -14.64
CA ARG A 306 10.39 -11.18 -15.76
C ARG A 306 9.77 -10.81 -17.11
N PHE A 307 8.64 -10.09 -17.12
CA PHE A 307 7.87 -9.82 -18.33
C PHE A 307 8.42 -8.67 -19.17
N PRO A 308 8.73 -7.46 -18.63
CA PRO A 308 9.10 -6.34 -19.47
C PRO A 308 10.58 -6.42 -19.89
N ASP A 309 10.85 -6.05 -21.14
CA ASP A 309 12.20 -5.72 -21.58
C ASP A 309 12.73 -4.49 -20.83
N ASP A 310 14.05 -4.35 -20.70
CA ASP A 310 14.69 -3.32 -19.87
C ASP A 310 14.21 -1.90 -20.17
N ASN A 311 13.94 -1.61 -21.46
CA ASN A 311 13.45 -0.30 -21.92
C ASN A 311 12.05 0.06 -21.41
N TRP A 312 11.22 -0.93 -21.06
CA TRP A 312 9.82 -0.74 -20.62
C TRP A 312 9.62 -0.92 -19.12
N ARG A 313 10.67 -1.35 -18.41
CA ARG A 313 10.59 -1.74 -16.99
C ARG A 313 10.10 -0.61 -16.09
N ALA A 314 10.63 0.61 -16.26
CA ALA A 314 10.22 1.77 -15.44
C ALA A 314 8.74 2.13 -15.66
N GLY A 315 8.30 2.08 -16.91
CA GLY A 315 6.90 2.35 -17.24
C GLY A 315 5.96 1.26 -16.74
N PHE A 316 6.36 0.02 -16.85
CA PHE A 316 5.60 -1.11 -16.35
C PHE A 316 5.43 -1.08 -14.82
N THR A 317 6.47 -0.75 -14.06
CA THR A 317 6.36 -0.61 -12.58
C THR A 317 5.42 0.51 -12.18
N THR A 318 5.38 1.61 -12.93
CA THR A 318 4.43 2.71 -12.70
C THR A 318 2.99 2.26 -12.98
N LEU A 319 2.75 1.56 -14.11
CA LEU A 319 1.45 0.98 -14.43
C LEU A 319 1.01 -0.01 -13.36
N GLN A 320 1.90 -0.90 -12.94
CA GLN A 320 1.65 -1.90 -11.90
C GLN A 320 1.24 -1.24 -10.58
N GLY A 321 1.95 -0.18 -10.16
CA GLY A 321 1.60 0.60 -8.97
C GLY A 321 0.23 1.25 -9.09
N GLY A 322 -0.11 1.83 -10.24
CA GLY A 322 -1.42 2.44 -10.50
C GLY A 322 -2.56 1.42 -10.44
N VAL A 323 -2.42 0.28 -11.11
CA VAL A 323 -3.43 -0.81 -11.09
C VAL A 323 -3.59 -1.39 -9.69
N MET A 324 -2.50 -1.55 -8.95
CA MET A 324 -2.50 -2.01 -7.56
C MET A 324 -3.24 -1.02 -6.64
N SER A 325 -2.98 0.27 -6.75
CA SER A 325 -3.66 1.31 -5.96
C SER A 325 -5.14 1.41 -6.31
N PHE A 326 -5.49 1.30 -7.59
CA PHE A 326 -6.89 1.26 -8.03
C PHE A 326 -7.62 0.04 -7.42
N SER A 327 -7.01 -1.13 -7.46
CA SER A 327 -7.54 -2.36 -6.84
C SER A 327 -7.74 -2.19 -5.33
N THR A 328 -6.79 -1.54 -4.65
CA THR A 328 -6.90 -1.21 -3.22
C THR A 328 -8.08 -0.27 -2.93
N ALA A 329 -8.24 0.80 -3.72
CA ALA A 329 -9.37 1.72 -3.58
C ALA A 329 -10.72 1.00 -3.77
N LEU A 330 -10.79 0.16 -4.79
CA LEU A 330 -11.98 -0.64 -5.07
C LEU A 330 -12.31 -1.59 -3.91
N ALA A 331 -11.31 -2.29 -3.37
CA ALA A 331 -11.50 -3.18 -2.23
C ALA A 331 -12.03 -2.45 -0.99
N PHE A 332 -11.46 -1.30 -0.66
CA PHE A 332 -11.91 -0.47 0.46
C PHE A 332 -13.36 -0.01 0.29
N MET A 333 -13.69 0.51 -0.89
CA MET A 333 -15.05 0.98 -1.18
C MET A 333 -16.07 -0.17 -1.18
N LEU A 334 -15.74 -1.31 -1.77
CA LEU A 334 -16.61 -2.49 -1.78
C LEU A 334 -16.88 -3.01 -0.38
N CYS A 335 -15.88 -3.03 0.51
CA CYS A 335 -16.08 -3.42 1.90
C CYS A 335 -17.10 -2.50 2.60
N SER A 336 -16.93 -1.19 2.49
CA SER A 336 -17.86 -0.23 3.12
C SER A 336 -19.24 -0.21 2.48
N LEU A 337 -19.35 -0.43 1.15
CA LEU A 337 -20.63 -0.58 0.46
C LEU A 337 -21.37 -1.85 0.91
N TRP A 338 -20.65 -2.95 1.08
CA TRP A 338 -21.25 -4.22 1.55
C TRP A 338 -21.82 -4.10 2.99
N LEU A 339 -21.21 -3.22 3.78
CA LEU A 339 -21.57 -2.98 5.18
C LEU A 339 -22.26 -1.61 5.37
N ALA A 340 -22.90 -1.08 4.32
CA ALA A 340 -23.45 0.27 4.29
C ALA A 340 -24.55 0.49 5.33
N ASP A 341 -25.32 -0.55 5.67
CA ASP A 341 -26.42 -0.48 6.67
C ASP A 341 -25.92 -0.26 8.11
N GLY A 342 -24.59 -0.17 8.30
CA GLY A 342 -23.97 0.17 9.58
C GLY A 342 -23.92 -0.95 10.59
N GLU A 343 -24.71 -1.99 10.45
CA GLU A 343 -24.66 -3.16 11.30
C GLU A 343 -23.58 -4.13 10.82
N MET A 344 -22.51 -4.27 11.61
CA MET A 344 -21.56 -5.38 11.44
C MET A 344 -22.23 -6.68 11.91
N SER A 345 -23.28 -7.11 11.21
CA SER A 345 -23.85 -8.43 11.48
C SER A 345 -22.78 -9.51 11.23
N GLN A 346 -22.85 -10.57 12.00
CA GLN A 346 -21.95 -11.72 11.81
C GLN A 346 -22.04 -12.27 10.38
N GLN A 347 -23.23 -12.23 9.78
CA GLN A 347 -23.46 -12.68 8.40
C GLN A 347 -22.78 -11.77 7.37
N ALA A 348 -22.86 -10.45 7.53
CA ALA A 348 -22.26 -9.49 6.61
C ALA A 348 -20.71 -9.53 6.67
N SER A 349 -20.14 -9.61 7.87
CA SER A 349 -18.68 -9.76 8.03
C SER A 349 -18.17 -11.10 7.48
N THR A 350 -18.91 -12.20 7.68
CA THR A 350 -18.61 -13.49 7.08
C THR A 350 -18.65 -13.42 5.54
N GLY A 351 -19.58 -12.68 4.97
CA GLY A 351 -19.65 -12.44 3.52
C GLY A 351 -18.40 -11.75 2.97
N VAL A 352 -17.93 -10.70 3.62
CA VAL A 352 -16.68 -10.01 3.23
C VAL A 352 -15.47 -10.93 3.35
N ILE A 353 -15.37 -11.71 4.43
CA ILE A 353 -14.31 -12.71 4.63
C ILE A 353 -14.33 -13.77 3.52
N ALA A 354 -15.50 -14.33 3.21
CA ALA A 354 -15.67 -15.32 2.14
C ALA A 354 -15.29 -14.75 0.77
N PHE A 355 -15.72 -13.53 0.46
CA PHE A 355 -15.38 -12.86 -0.79
C PHE A 355 -13.87 -12.56 -0.90
N SER A 356 -13.24 -12.16 0.20
CA SER A 356 -11.78 -12.00 0.28
C SER A 356 -11.05 -13.33 -0.01
N GLY A 357 -11.50 -14.42 0.61
CA GLY A 357 -10.96 -15.76 0.37
C GLY A 357 -11.14 -16.23 -1.09
N ALA A 358 -12.33 -16.06 -1.64
CA ALA A 358 -12.63 -16.41 -3.04
C ALA A 358 -11.76 -15.61 -4.03
N SER A 359 -11.64 -14.29 -3.82
CA SER A 359 -10.78 -13.45 -4.65
C SER A 359 -9.29 -13.83 -4.54
N ALA A 360 -8.87 -14.32 -3.38
CA ALA A 360 -7.50 -14.76 -3.15
C ALA A 360 -7.11 -15.97 -4.02
N LEU A 361 -8.05 -16.87 -4.30
CA LEU A 361 -7.84 -18.07 -5.13
C LEU A 361 -7.54 -17.72 -6.60
N LEU A 362 -7.94 -16.55 -7.07
CA LEU A 362 -7.66 -16.12 -8.44
C LEU A 362 -6.16 -15.89 -8.69
N LEU A 363 -5.40 -15.54 -7.67
CA LEU A 363 -3.98 -15.23 -7.83
C LEU A 363 -3.13 -16.42 -8.31
N PRO A 364 -3.16 -17.62 -7.69
CA PRO A 364 -2.39 -18.75 -8.19
C PRO A 364 -2.77 -19.14 -9.63
N CYS A 365 -4.06 -19.05 -9.98
CA CYS A 365 -4.52 -19.31 -11.34
C CYS A 365 -3.93 -18.33 -12.34
N LEU A 366 -3.94 -17.04 -12.01
CA LEU A 366 -3.37 -15.99 -12.83
C LEU A 366 -1.85 -16.16 -12.98
N LEU A 367 -1.11 -16.40 -11.89
CA LEU A 367 0.34 -16.57 -11.94
C LEU A 367 0.75 -17.79 -12.77
N ARG A 368 0.00 -18.89 -12.68
CA ARG A 368 0.21 -20.05 -13.55
C ARG A 368 0.04 -19.71 -15.03
N TYR A 369 -0.94 -18.90 -15.35
CA TYR A 369 -1.18 -18.44 -16.72
C TYR A 369 -0.05 -17.50 -17.19
N GLN A 370 0.37 -16.55 -16.35
CA GLN A 370 1.50 -15.64 -16.63
C GLN A 370 2.81 -16.42 -16.85
N GLU A 371 3.12 -17.41 -16.01
CA GLU A 371 4.32 -18.24 -16.19
C GLU A 371 4.28 -19.02 -17.51
N LYS A 372 3.13 -19.53 -17.94
CA LYS A 372 2.99 -20.19 -19.26
C LYS A 372 3.29 -19.23 -20.42
N ILE A 373 2.83 -17.98 -20.34
CA ILE A 373 3.15 -16.94 -21.34
C ILE A 373 4.66 -16.67 -21.36
N LEU A 374 5.31 -16.55 -20.21
CA LEU A 374 6.75 -16.31 -20.13
C LEU A 374 7.56 -17.46 -20.77
N VAL A 375 7.18 -18.70 -20.53
CA VAL A 375 7.82 -19.87 -21.12
C VAL A 375 7.62 -19.89 -22.64
N ARG A 376 6.42 -19.61 -23.12
CA ARG A 376 6.13 -19.53 -24.56
C ARG A 376 6.95 -18.45 -25.25
N ASN A 377 6.97 -17.24 -24.70
CA ASN A 377 7.75 -16.13 -25.27
C ASN A 377 9.25 -16.42 -25.25
N ALA A 378 9.77 -17.13 -24.23
CA ALA A 378 11.16 -17.55 -24.20
C ALA A 378 11.48 -18.61 -25.29
N ALA A 379 10.56 -19.54 -25.55
CA ALA A 379 10.72 -20.52 -26.61
C ALA A 379 10.68 -19.89 -28.01
N GLU A 380 9.76 -18.94 -28.24
CA GLU A 380 9.67 -18.18 -29.50
C GLU A 380 10.93 -17.35 -29.79
N ARG A 381 11.52 -16.72 -28.76
CA ARG A 381 12.81 -16.02 -28.89
C ARG A 381 13.98 -16.96 -29.20
N ALA A 382 13.97 -18.16 -28.62
CA ALA A 382 15.01 -19.15 -28.88
C ALA A 382 14.94 -19.75 -30.32
N THR A 383 13.74 -19.85 -30.87
CA THR A 383 13.52 -20.36 -32.25
C THR A 383 13.61 -19.27 -33.31
N GLY A 384 13.21 -18.03 -33.01
CA GLY A 384 13.30 -16.90 -33.97
C GLY A 384 14.74 -16.35 -34.15
N GLY A 385 15.70 -16.74 -33.30
CA GLY A 385 17.11 -16.37 -33.45
C GLY A 385 17.89 -17.19 -34.50
N VAL A 386 17.23 -18.13 -35.18
CA VAL A 386 17.86 -19.02 -36.20
C VAL A 386 17.54 -18.57 -37.64
N GLY A 387 16.72 -17.50 -37.80
CA GLY A 387 16.22 -17.09 -39.12
C GLY A 387 16.80 -15.81 -39.74
N GLU A 388 17.75 -15.11 -39.09
CA GLU A 388 18.45 -13.96 -39.71
C GLU A 388 19.95 -14.06 -39.47
N LEU A 389 20.62 -14.76 -40.40
CA LEU A 389 22.02 -14.56 -40.78
C LEU A 389 22.09 -14.25 -42.26
#